data_1db80a3b1d33b61b7c8e0df0015a01c9
#
_entry.id   1db80a3b1d33b61b7c8e0df0015a01c9
#
_cell.length_a   1.000
_cell.length_b   1.000
_cell.length_c   1.000
_cell.angle_alpha   90.00
_cell.angle_beta   90.00
_cell.angle_gamma   90.00
#
_symmetry.space_group_name_H-M   'P 1'
#
loop_
_entity.id
_entity.type
_entity.pdbx_description
1 polymer ?
#
loop_
_entity_poly.entity_id
_entity_poly.type
_entity_poly.pdbx_seq_one_letter_code
_entity_poly.pdbx_strand_id
1 'polypeptide(L)'
;MKEFYKKILKILFVFIASINSASSEEVVKIGLLVPLSGESSYIGQSIIQSVRLGINKINNDRLLVVPRDTKSDQSTTLKVVDELYSEGTKIFIGPVFNKNLKELDKFQDATFLSFTNKVLGNPNNVISSGINAKSQFDAIKKYLEMNDLDGTLVLIPKKSFKEEVEEAIIKSRLKTKKIFYYDAEPTKLTKQIEKVTRYKIRKRNLEDEIKRVENSDEDNKERKLEILNKKDTLGRIGYDSIIIADFNESLKSVTTSLLYTDVSPKKVAFISLNQWFDETLFREKTSQPIAFPSINRENYFSFRDDYKKIYNESPSQIGILGYDLIGLIYYLLLKNDFEVNNKLFTEDNRFKGVSGVFEINNQKINHILTFYRVEDGKFKKIF
;
A
#
# COMPACT_ATOMS: atom_id res chain seq x y z
N MET A 1 37.56 68.57 14.17
CA MET A 1 37.58 67.32 14.91
C MET A 1 36.19 66.79 15.25
N LYS A 2 35.29 67.57 15.84
CA LYS A 2 33.92 67.04 16.21
C LYS A 2 33.02 66.52 15.02
N GLU A 3 33.16 67.17 13.86
CA GLU A 3 32.41 66.75 12.66
C GLU A 3 32.94 65.45 12.03
N PHE A 4 34.25 65.22 12.12
CA PHE A 4 34.89 64.01 11.62
C PHE A 4 34.50 62.78 12.46
N TYR A 5 34.44 62.92 13.77
CA TYR A 5 33.95 61.86 14.67
C TYR A 5 32.46 61.56 14.50
N LYS A 6 31.61 62.56 14.19
CA LYS A 6 30.18 62.29 13.88
C LYS A 6 29.98 61.52 12.58
N LYS A 7 30.82 61.75 11.56
CA LYS A 7 30.79 60.98 10.31
C LYS A 7 31.26 59.53 10.50
N ILE A 8 32.35 59.34 11.26
CA ILE A 8 32.85 58.02 11.60
C ILE A 8 31.79 57.19 12.43
N LEU A 9 31.16 57.87 13.41
CA LEU A 9 30.12 57.23 14.24
C LEU A 9 28.87 56.85 13.41
N LYS A 10 28.46 57.67 12.43
CA LYS A 10 27.37 57.32 11.50
C LYS A 10 27.73 56.18 10.56
N ILE A 11 28.96 56.11 10.07
CA ILE A 11 29.44 55.00 9.22
C ILE A 11 29.53 53.71 10.03
N LEU A 12 29.99 53.79 11.29
CA LEU A 12 30.06 52.66 12.18
C LEU A 12 28.65 52.14 12.54
N PHE A 13 27.66 53.04 12.73
CA PHE A 13 26.26 52.64 13.03
C PHE A 13 25.57 52.03 11.82
N VAL A 14 25.85 52.47 10.59
CA VAL A 14 25.36 51.89 9.35
C VAL A 14 26.00 50.48 9.13
N PHE A 15 27.28 50.30 9.48
CA PHE A 15 27.97 49.04 9.35
C PHE A 15 27.48 47.99 10.39
N ILE A 16 27.16 48.42 11.61
CA ILE A 16 26.59 47.55 12.66
C ILE A 16 25.14 47.18 12.31
N ALA A 17 24.36 48.07 11.68
CA ALA A 17 23.00 47.73 11.22
C ALA A 17 22.97 46.77 10.04
N SER A 18 24.05 46.65 9.26
CA SER A 18 24.14 45.71 8.12
C SER A 18 24.57 44.28 8.53
N ILE A 19 25.04 44.08 9.76
CA ILE A 19 25.52 42.77 10.24
C ILE A 19 24.37 41.93 10.85
N ASN A 20 23.21 42.52 11.11
CA ASN A 20 22.08 41.84 11.76
C ASN A 20 21.04 41.24 10.80
N SER A 21 21.36 41.03 9.53
CA SER A 21 20.48 40.34 8.59
C SER A 21 21.12 39.03 8.07
N ALA A 22 21.88 38.33 8.89
CA ALA A 22 22.00 36.90 8.72
C ALA A 22 20.68 36.32 9.24
N SER A 23 19.67 36.32 8.39
CA SER A 23 18.49 35.47 8.56
C SER A 23 19.04 34.06 8.76
N SER A 24 19.08 33.58 10.00
CA SER A 24 19.31 32.16 10.22
C SER A 24 18.19 31.46 9.50
N GLU A 25 18.49 30.77 8.40
CA GLU A 25 17.49 29.99 7.70
C GLU A 25 16.84 29.07 8.73
N GLU A 26 15.52 29.19 8.87
CA GLU A 26 14.76 28.41 9.86
C GLU A 26 14.86 26.93 9.56
N VAL A 27 15.37 26.15 10.52
CA VAL A 27 15.51 24.72 10.40
C VAL A 27 14.18 24.05 10.74
N VAL A 28 13.61 23.34 9.79
CA VAL A 28 12.38 22.58 10.00
C VAL A 28 12.72 21.25 10.66
N LYS A 29 12.22 21.07 11.90
CA LYS A 29 12.32 19.78 12.62
C LYS A 29 11.21 18.84 12.18
N ILE A 30 11.56 17.60 11.86
CA ILE A 30 10.64 16.51 11.48
C ILE A 30 10.82 15.40 12.52
N GLY A 31 9.74 15.08 13.25
CA GLY A 31 9.73 13.93 14.16
C GLY A 31 9.63 12.62 13.38
N LEU A 32 10.49 11.65 13.66
CA LEU A 32 10.42 10.32 13.06
C LEU A 32 10.03 9.30 14.11
N LEU A 33 8.76 8.86 14.06
CA LEU A 33 8.11 8.01 15.06
C LEU A 33 8.13 6.55 14.61
N VAL A 34 9.09 5.77 15.09
CA VAL A 34 9.31 4.38 14.65
C VAL A 34 9.60 3.47 15.83
N PRO A 35 9.28 2.17 15.76
CA PRO A 35 9.67 1.21 16.79
C PRO A 35 11.18 0.92 16.65
N LEU A 36 11.97 1.27 17.66
CA LEU A 36 13.42 1.00 17.70
C LEU A 36 13.78 -0.12 18.65
N SER A 37 12.82 -0.58 19.44
CA SER A 37 12.95 -1.69 20.39
C SER A 37 11.82 -2.71 20.21
N GLY A 38 12.01 -3.93 20.74
CA GLY A 38 11.06 -5.03 20.65
C GLY A 38 11.05 -5.72 19.27
N GLU A 39 10.05 -6.57 19.05
CA GLU A 39 9.94 -7.44 17.87
C GLU A 39 9.88 -6.69 16.52
N SER A 40 9.37 -5.46 16.54
CA SER A 40 9.23 -4.63 15.32
C SER A 40 10.43 -3.70 15.09
N SER A 41 11.51 -3.82 15.85
CA SER A 41 12.66 -2.91 15.77
C SER A 41 13.33 -2.92 14.40
N TYR A 42 13.33 -4.07 13.70
CA TYR A 42 13.86 -4.18 12.34
C TYR A 42 13.11 -3.29 11.34
N ILE A 43 11.80 -3.10 11.52
CA ILE A 43 11.00 -2.18 10.69
C ILE A 43 11.43 -0.74 10.93
N GLY A 44 11.52 -0.36 12.21
CA GLY A 44 11.93 0.99 12.60
C GLY A 44 13.33 1.35 12.12
N GLN A 45 14.28 0.42 12.29
CA GLN A 45 15.64 0.58 11.82
C GLN A 45 15.69 0.75 10.30
N SER A 46 14.95 -0.08 9.56
CA SER A 46 14.86 0.02 8.10
C SER A 46 14.29 1.37 7.64
N ILE A 47 13.27 1.89 8.33
CA ILE A 47 12.71 3.21 8.01
C ILE A 47 13.71 4.33 8.28
N ILE A 48 14.41 4.31 9.43
CA ILE A 48 15.46 5.32 9.74
C ILE A 48 16.52 5.33 8.66
N GLN A 49 17.03 4.17 8.27
CA GLN A 49 18.06 4.05 7.25
C GLN A 49 17.57 4.56 5.89
N SER A 50 16.31 4.27 5.54
CA SER A 50 15.69 4.74 4.30
C SER A 50 15.49 6.26 4.30
N VAL A 51 15.04 6.84 5.41
CA VAL A 51 14.93 8.30 5.59
C VAL A 51 16.30 8.96 5.52
N ARG A 52 17.33 8.36 6.13
CA ARG A 52 18.72 8.84 6.06
C ARG A 52 19.24 8.86 4.63
N LEU A 53 18.95 7.83 3.83
CA LEU A 53 19.29 7.84 2.38
C LEU A 53 18.60 9.00 1.65
N GLY A 54 17.33 9.28 1.97
CA GLY A 54 16.59 10.40 1.42
C GLY A 54 17.22 11.75 1.81
N ILE A 55 17.52 11.97 3.09
CA ILE A 55 18.18 13.17 3.60
C ILE A 55 19.54 13.39 2.94
N ASN A 56 20.37 12.35 2.85
CA ASN A 56 21.68 12.44 2.22
C ASN A 56 21.57 12.83 0.74
N LYS A 57 20.54 12.40 0.04
CA LYS A 57 20.30 12.76 -1.36
C LYS A 57 19.75 14.19 -1.49
N ILE A 58 18.90 14.63 -0.56
CA ILE A 58 18.38 16.01 -0.50
C ILE A 58 19.51 16.98 -0.24
N ASN A 59 20.43 16.65 0.67
CA ASN A 59 21.61 17.43 1.03
C ASN A 59 21.28 18.92 1.33
N ASN A 60 20.32 19.13 2.26
CA ASN A 60 19.86 20.46 2.66
C ASN A 60 19.82 20.57 4.19
N ASP A 61 20.59 21.50 4.75
CA ASP A 61 20.77 21.70 6.20
C ASP A 61 19.53 22.30 6.89
N ARG A 62 18.54 22.78 6.13
CA ARG A 62 17.27 23.27 6.68
C ARG A 62 16.32 22.17 7.14
N LEU A 63 16.66 20.88 6.94
CA LEU A 63 15.88 19.74 7.42
C LEU A 63 16.62 19.01 8.55
N LEU A 64 15.96 18.89 9.70
CA LEU A 64 16.45 18.11 10.83
C LEU A 64 15.45 17.00 11.16
N VAL A 65 15.82 15.74 10.92
CA VAL A 65 15.00 14.58 11.31
C VAL A 65 15.40 14.07 12.70
N VAL A 66 14.43 14.02 13.59
CA VAL A 66 14.62 13.61 14.99
C VAL A 66 13.90 12.29 15.25
N PRO A 67 14.61 11.13 15.26
CA PRO A 67 14.00 9.85 15.54
C PRO A 67 13.63 9.67 16.99
N ARG A 68 12.49 9.00 17.23
CA ARG A 68 12.01 8.60 18.57
C ARG A 68 11.48 7.17 18.55
N ASP A 69 11.81 6.43 19.59
CA ASP A 69 11.32 5.06 19.77
C ASP A 69 9.88 5.06 20.28
N THR A 70 8.96 4.54 19.48
CA THR A 70 7.55 4.36 19.87
C THR A 70 7.30 3.06 20.63
N LYS A 71 8.25 2.15 20.67
CA LYS A 71 8.14 0.79 21.26
C LYS A 71 6.92 -0.01 20.73
N SER A 72 6.35 0.38 19.60
CA SER A 72 5.05 -0.13 19.11
C SER A 72 3.90 0.04 20.12
N ASP A 73 4.03 0.99 21.06
CA ASP A 73 3.10 1.25 22.14
C ASP A 73 2.49 2.64 22.02
N GLN A 74 1.17 2.76 22.27
CA GLN A 74 0.45 4.02 22.15
C GLN A 74 0.89 5.05 23.20
N SER A 75 1.01 4.66 24.45
CA SER A 75 1.36 5.59 25.53
C SER A 75 2.75 6.17 25.34
N THR A 76 3.70 5.33 24.93
CA THR A 76 5.06 5.74 24.57
C THR A 76 5.04 6.67 23.36
N THR A 77 4.24 6.36 22.33
CA THR A 77 4.09 7.21 21.14
C THR A 77 3.60 8.61 21.53
N LEU A 78 2.54 8.70 22.34
CA LEU A 78 2.00 9.99 22.80
C LEU A 78 3.02 10.80 23.59
N LYS A 79 3.79 10.14 24.47
CA LYS A 79 4.82 10.79 25.26
C LYS A 79 5.92 11.41 24.39
N VAL A 80 6.47 10.65 23.45
CA VAL A 80 7.55 11.15 22.57
C VAL A 80 7.07 12.19 21.57
N VAL A 81 5.79 12.15 21.19
CA VAL A 81 5.16 13.22 20.38
C VAL A 81 5.04 14.49 21.21
N ASP A 82 4.57 14.41 22.45
CA ASP A 82 4.41 15.56 23.35
C ASP A 82 5.75 16.27 23.60
N GLU A 83 6.83 15.51 23.82
CA GLU A 83 8.18 16.03 23.94
C GLU A 83 8.59 16.85 22.71
N LEU A 84 8.51 16.25 21.51
CA LEU A 84 8.91 16.93 20.26
C LEU A 84 7.98 18.09 19.90
N TYR A 85 6.68 17.94 20.15
CA TYR A 85 5.68 18.97 19.90
C TYR A 85 5.93 20.22 20.77
N SER A 86 6.28 20.01 22.05
CA SER A 86 6.66 21.07 22.97
C SER A 86 7.95 21.80 22.54
N GLU A 87 8.83 21.11 21.80
CA GLU A 87 10.03 21.70 21.16
C GLU A 87 9.74 22.40 19.83
N GLY A 88 8.47 22.49 19.41
CA GLY A 88 8.04 23.18 18.18
C GLY A 88 7.92 22.29 16.95
N THR A 89 8.09 20.95 17.05
CA THR A 89 7.92 20.04 15.91
C THR A 89 6.44 19.92 15.53
N LYS A 90 6.13 20.19 14.24
CA LYS A 90 4.76 20.14 13.70
C LYS A 90 4.57 19.08 12.62
N ILE A 91 5.64 18.55 12.05
CA ILE A 91 5.59 17.51 11.01
C ILE A 91 6.20 16.24 11.57
N PHE A 92 5.45 15.14 11.46
CA PHE A 92 5.89 13.83 11.92
C PHE A 92 5.77 12.79 10.79
N ILE A 93 6.82 11.98 10.60
CA ILE A 93 6.79 10.75 9.82
C ILE A 93 6.54 9.60 10.77
N GLY A 94 5.45 8.87 10.58
CA GLY A 94 4.97 7.86 11.50
C GLY A 94 3.73 8.31 12.28
N PRO A 95 3.31 7.53 13.28
CA PRO A 95 3.83 6.21 13.66
C PRO A 95 3.57 5.11 12.62
N VAL A 96 4.21 3.94 12.82
CA VAL A 96 4.14 2.83 11.86
C VAL A 96 2.80 2.11 11.94
N PHE A 97 2.32 1.83 13.14
CA PHE A 97 1.16 0.98 13.38
C PHE A 97 -0.11 1.78 13.66
N ASN A 98 -1.22 1.36 13.07
CA ASN A 98 -2.53 1.99 13.26
C ASN A 98 -2.97 2.07 14.73
N LYS A 99 -2.64 1.08 15.57
CA LYS A 99 -2.97 1.09 17.00
C LYS A 99 -2.36 2.28 17.75
N ASN A 100 -1.28 2.88 17.23
CA ASN A 100 -0.57 4.00 17.85
C ASN A 100 -1.09 5.37 17.40
N LEU A 101 -2.15 5.43 16.58
CA LEU A 101 -2.71 6.69 16.06
C LEU A 101 -3.71 7.36 16.98
N LYS A 102 -4.25 6.61 17.95
CA LYS A 102 -5.28 7.12 18.85
C LYS A 102 -4.81 8.37 19.60
N GLU A 103 -5.68 9.33 19.77
CA GLU A 103 -5.45 10.59 20.50
C GLU A 103 -4.36 11.51 19.89
N LEU A 104 -3.88 11.27 18.68
CA LEU A 104 -2.95 12.21 18.03
C LEU A 104 -3.63 13.52 17.63
N ASP A 105 -4.94 13.56 17.51
CA ASP A 105 -5.75 14.76 17.26
C ASP A 105 -5.68 15.83 18.35
N LYS A 106 -5.20 15.48 19.55
CA LYS A 106 -4.91 16.47 20.59
C LYS A 106 -3.76 17.43 20.23
N PHE A 107 -2.87 17.07 19.30
CA PHE A 107 -1.81 17.89 18.73
C PHE A 107 -2.32 18.62 17.48
N GLN A 108 -3.22 19.59 17.65
CA GLN A 108 -4.10 20.15 16.60
C GLN A 108 -3.37 20.75 15.39
N ASP A 109 -2.21 21.37 15.57
CA ASP A 109 -1.41 21.99 14.50
C ASP A 109 -0.23 21.12 14.04
N ALA A 110 -0.21 19.84 14.45
CA ALA A 110 0.74 18.85 13.97
C ALA A 110 0.12 17.94 12.90
N THR A 111 0.90 17.54 11.91
CA THR A 111 0.54 16.57 10.89
C THR A 111 1.39 15.31 10.99
N PHE A 112 0.74 14.16 10.96
CA PHE A 112 1.36 12.85 11.06
C PHE A 112 1.22 12.07 9.74
N LEU A 113 2.33 11.82 9.04
CA LEU A 113 2.35 10.96 7.86
C LEU A 113 2.64 9.52 8.30
N SER A 114 1.58 8.81 8.64
CA SER A 114 1.67 7.44 9.16
C SER A 114 1.89 6.41 8.06
N PHE A 115 2.70 5.39 8.33
CA PHE A 115 2.91 4.27 7.40
C PHE A 115 1.73 3.30 7.31
N THR A 116 0.67 3.51 8.07
CA THR A 116 -0.53 2.68 8.00
C THR A 116 -1.17 2.75 6.62
N ASN A 117 -1.71 1.62 6.18
CA ASN A 117 -2.57 1.53 4.99
C ASN A 117 -4.07 1.65 5.32
N LYS A 118 -4.42 1.71 6.61
CA LYS A 118 -5.79 1.96 7.07
C LYS A 118 -6.09 3.44 7.01
N VAL A 119 -7.30 3.77 6.55
CA VAL A 119 -7.79 5.15 6.41
C VAL A 119 -8.98 5.42 7.31
N LEU A 120 -9.80 4.39 7.56
CA LEU A 120 -11.01 4.52 8.36
C LEU A 120 -10.71 4.71 9.85
N GLY A 121 -11.36 5.69 10.46
CA GLY A 121 -11.26 5.95 11.90
C GLY A 121 -9.95 6.57 12.36
N ASN A 122 -9.10 7.05 11.46
CA ASN A 122 -7.90 7.79 11.83
C ASN A 122 -8.24 9.22 12.32
N PRO A 123 -7.45 9.78 13.23
CA PRO A 123 -7.53 11.20 13.60
C PRO A 123 -7.38 12.12 12.38
N ASN A 124 -8.01 13.29 12.41
CA ASN A 124 -8.05 14.21 11.27
C ASN A 124 -6.68 14.77 10.83
N ASN A 125 -5.72 14.84 11.76
CA ASN A 125 -4.36 15.29 11.49
C ASN A 125 -3.40 14.15 11.11
N VAL A 126 -3.93 12.94 10.87
CA VAL A 126 -3.17 11.76 10.42
C VAL A 126 -3.43 11.49 8.96
N ILE A 127 -2.38 11.50 8.18
CA ILE A 127 -2.36 11.12 6.76
C ILE A 127 -1.83 9.70 6.64
N SER A 128 -2.66 8.77 6.16
CA SER A 128 -2.22 7.41 5.86
C SER A 128 -1.38 7.41 4.59
N SER A 129 -0.10 7.11 4.71
CA SER A 129 0.87 7.10 3.61
C SER A 129 1.17 5.70 3.07
N GLY A 130 0.66 4.66 3.72
CA GLY A 130 0.74 3.29 3.21
C GLY A 130 -0.13 3.06 1.97
N ILE A 131 0.10 1.96 1.27
CA ILE A 131 -0.69 1.58 0.09
C ILE A 131 -2.09 1.17 0.57
N ASN A 132 -3.02 2.12 0.53
CA ASN A 132 -4.38 1.92 1.01
C ASN A 132 -5.23 1.09 0.04
N ALA A 133 -6.37 0.60 0.52
CA ALA A 133 -7.27 -0.24 -0.26
C ALA A 133 -7.82 0.51 -1.50
N LYS A 134 -8.17 1.80 -1.37
CA LYS A 134 -8.70 2.59 -2.50
C LYS A 134 -7.72 2.64 -3.67
N SER A 135 -6.45 2.93 -3.42
CA SER A 135 -5.40 2.95 -4.47
C SER A 135 -5.29 1.61 -5.20
N GLN A 136 -5.45 0.50 -4.46
CA GLN A 136 -5.42 -0.84 -5.03
C GLN A 136 -6.65 -1.11 -5.89
N PHE A 137 -7.84 -0.78 -5.40
CA PHE A 137 -9.09 -1.00 -6.13
C PHE A 137 -9.23 -0.08 -7.35
N ASP A 138 -8.68 1.14 -7.33
CA ASP A 138 -8.61 2.00 -8.53
C ASP A 138 -7.78 1.34 -9.63
N ALA A 139 -6.62 0.76 -9.29
CA ALA A 139 -5.79 0.04 -10.24
C ALA A 139 -6.45 -1.27 -10.72
N ILE A 140 -7.11 -2.01 -9.84
CA ILE A 140 -7.88 -3.22 -10.18
C ILE A 140 -9.01 -2.86 -11.15
N LYS A 141 -9.78 -1.81 -10.86
CA LYS A 141 -10.85 -1.33 -11.74
C LYS A 141 -10.33 -1.05 -13.15
N LYS A 142 -9.23 -0.29 -13.26
CA LYS A 142 -8.60 -0.03 -14.56
C LYS A 142 -8.22 -1.32 -15.29
N TYR A 143 -7.67 -2.30 -14.58
CA TYR A 143 -7.34 -3.60 -15.17
C TYR A 143 -8.58 -4.35 -15.68
N LEU A 144 -9.68 -4.36 -14.92
CA LEU A 144 -10.93 -5.00 -15.34
C LEU A 144 -11.51 -4.33 -16.58
N GLU A 145 -11.55 -2.99 -16.61
CA GLU A 145 -12.03 -2.21 -17.74
C GLU A 145 -11.19 -2.45 -19.01
N MET A 146 -9.85 -2.53 -18.88
CA MET A 146 -8.95 -2.82 -20.01
C MET A 146 -9.08 -4.24 -20.60
N ASN A 147 -9.67 -5.17 -19.86
CA ASN A 147 -9.83 -6.56 -20.26
C ASN A 147 -11.31 -6.97 -20.43
N ASP A 148 -12.24 -6.02 -20.43
CA ASP A 148 -13.70 -6.25 -20.58
C ASP A 148 -14.25 -7.29 -19.58
N LEU A 149 -13.81 -7.21 -18.31
CA LEU A 149 -14.18 -8.12 -17.24
C LEU A 149 -15.32 -7.51 -16.39
N ASP A 150 -16.56 -7.82 -16.74
CA ASP A 150 -17.75 -7.26 -16.09
C ASP A 150 -18.38 -8.18 -15.03
N GLY A 151 -18.03 -9.45 -15.05
CA GLY A 151 -18.58 -10.50 -14.19
C GLY A 151 -17.77 -10.78 -12.92
N THR A 152 -17.31 -9.75 -12.21
CA THR A 152 -16.37 -9.87 -11.09
C THR A 152 -17.01 -10.40 -9.81
N LEU A 153 -16.41 -11.47 -9.24
CA LEU A 153 -16.61 -11.91 -7.85
C LEU A 153 -15.54 -11.31 -6.94
N VAL A 154 -15.93 -10.71 -5.82
CA VAL A 154 -14.99 -10.27 -4.79
C VAL A 154 -15.09 -11.18 -3.58
N LEU A 155 -13.98 -11.81 -3.20
CA LEU A 155 -13.83 -12.66 -2.02
C LEU A 155 -13.18 -11.84 -0.90
N ILE A 156 -13.90 -11.60 0.19
CA ILE A 156 -13.44 -10.80 1.33
C ILE A 156 -13.42 -11.68 2.58
N PRO A 157 -12.25 -11.85 3.25
CA PRO A 157 -12.21 -12.58 4.51
C PRO A 157 -12.87 -11.78 5.63
N LYS A 158 -13.48 -12.47 6.60
CA LYS A 158 -14.04 -11.86 7.81
C LYS A 158 -12.92 -11.50 8.78
N LYS A 159 -12.08 -10.54 8.40
CA LYS A 159 -10.94 -10.03 9.16
C LYS A 159 -11.07 -8.53 9.44
N SER A 160 -10.18 -7.97 10.24
CA SER A 160 -10.20 -6.58 10.68
C SER A 160 -10.10 -5.52 9.57
N PHE A 161 -9.64 -5.88 8.37
CA PHE A 161 -9.56 -4.96 7.22
C PHE A 161 -10.76 -5.05 6.25
N LYS A 162 -11.79 -5.84 6.59
CA LYS A 162 -12.99 -6.00 5.77
C LYS A 162 -13.63 -4.67 5.40
N GLU A 163 -13.82 -3.80 6.37
CA GLU A 163 -14.46 -2.48 6.20
C GLU A 163 -13.66 -1.56 5.26
N GLU A 164 -12.33 -1.58 5.34
CA GLU A 164 -11.45 -0.85 4.41
C GLU A 164 -11.62 -1.32 2.96
N VAL A 165 -11.79 -2.62 2.74
CA VAL A 165 -12.02 -3.19 1.42
C VAL A 165 -13.40 -2.81 0.89
N GLU A 166 -14.45 -2.90 1.71
CA GLU A 166 -15.82 -2.51 1.35
C GLU A 166 -15.90 -1.04 0.95
N GLU A 167 -15.32 -0.17 1.76
CA GLU A 167 -15.24 1.27 1.49
C GLU A 167 -14.47 1.57 0.20
N ALA A 168 -13.36 0.84 -0.04
CA ALA A 168 -12.56 1.00 -1.24
C ALA A 168 -13.34 0.59 -2.51
N ILE A 169 -14.10 -0.49 -2.48
CA ILE A 169 -14.98 -0.91 -3.59
C ILE A 169 -15.98 0.21 -3.93
N ILE A 170 -16.62 0.79 -2.91
CA ILE A 170 -17.58 1.87 -3.08
C ILE A 170 -16.91 3.13 -3.65
N LYS A 171 -15.80 3.58 -3.05
CA LYS A 171 -15.09 4.80 -3.46
C LYS A 171 -14.46 4.70 -4.84
N SER A 172 -14.00 3.51 -5.23
CA SER A 172 -13.47 3.25 -6.57
C SER A 172 -14.59 3.08 -7.61
N ARG A 173 -15.84 2.99 -7.18
CA ARG A 173 -17.00 2.69 -8.05
C ARG A 173 -16.76 1.42 -8.86
N LEU A 174 -16.20 0.39 -8.21
CA LEU A 174 -15.95 -0.89 -8.85
C LEU A 174 -17.27 -1.62 -9.08
N LYS A 175 -17.54 -2.00 -10.34
CA LYS A 175 -18.68 -2.85 -10.66
C LYS A 175 -18.38 -4.28 -10.23
N THR A 176 -19.22 -4.87 -9.40
CA THR A 176 -19.09 -6.23 -8.90
C THR A 176 -20.36 -7.02 -9.18
N LYS A 177 -20.23 -8.24 -9.67
CA LYS A 177 -21.36 -9.16 -9.81
C LYS A 177 -21.78 -9.72 -8.47
N LYS A 178 -20.81 -9.99 -7.59
CA LYS A 178 -21.05 -10.53 -6.25
C LYS A 178 -19.90 -10.18 -5.31
N ILE A 179 -20.22 -9.81 -4.09
CA ILE A 179 -19.30 -9.80 -2.96
C ILE A 179 -19.63 -11.00 -2.07
N PHE A 180 -18.63 -11.77 -1.68
CA PHE A 180 -18.78 -12.94 -0.86
C PHE A 180 -17.79 -12.91 0.31
N TYR A 181 -18.34 -12.99 1.51
CA TYR A 181 -17.55 -13.00 2.75
C TYR A 181 -17.29 -14.43 3.18
N TYR A 182 -16.05 -14.74 3.47
CA TYR A 182 -15.65 -16.07 3.89
C TYR A 182 -14.88 -16.06 5.22
N ASP A 183 -14.95 -17.19 5.90
CA ASP A 183 -14.15 -17.52 7.06
C ASP A 183 -12.86 -18.20 6.57
N ALA A 184 -11.70 -17.64 6.92
CA ALA A 184 -10.41 -18.16 6.46
C ALA A 184 -9.99 -19.48 7.16
N GLU A 185 -10.78 -19.97 8.11
CA GLU A 185 -10.54 -21.26 8.75
C GLU A 185 -10.58 -22.40 7.70
N PRO A 186 -9.51 -23.20 7.56
CA PRO A 186 -9.39 -24.20 6.49
C PRO A 186 -10.55 -25.18 6.39
N THR A 187 -11.12 -25.61 7.52
CA THR A 187 -12.24 -26.55 7.59
C THR A 187 -13.54 -25.98 7.01
N LYS A 188 -13.70 -24.67 7.01
CA LYS A 188 -14.87 -23.94 6.52
C LYS A 188 -14.66 -23.39 5.12
N LEU A 189 -13.44 -22.97 4.80
CA LEU A 189 -13.10 -22.26 3.57
C LEU A 189 -13.54 -23.02 2.31
N THR A 190 -13.11 -24.27 2.15
CA THR A 190 -13.42 -25.06 0.95
C THR A 190 -14.93 -25.20 0.73
N LYS A 191 -15.71 -25.47 1.77
CA LYS A 191 -17.19 -25.56 1.67
C LYS A 191 -17.84 -24.25 1.24
N GLN A 192 -17.27 -23.11 1.68
CA GLN A 192 -17.76 -21.79 1.30
C GLN A 192 -17.42 -21.47 -0.17
N ILE A 193 -16.23 -21.86 -0.62
CA ILE A 193 -15.81 -21.72 -2.03
C ILE A 193 -16.65 -22.64 -2.92
N GLU A 194 -16.92 -23.89 -2.54
CA GLU A 194 -17.87 -24.78 -3.25
C GLU A 194 -19.24 -24.11 -3.47
N LYS A 195 -19.74 -23.44 -2.42
CA LYS A 195 -21.04 -22.73 -2.48
C LYS A 195 -21.03 -21.57 -3.48
N VAL A 196 -20.02 -20.70 -3.40
CA VAL A 196 -19.96 -19.48 -4.24
C VAL A 196 -19.66 -19.81 -5.70
N THR A 197 -18.89 -20.88 -5.97
CA THR A 197 -18.56 -21.37 -7.31
C THR A 197 -19.60 -22.34 -7.89
N ARG A 198 -20.64 -22.66 -7.13
CA ARG A 198 -21.70 -23.62 -7.52
C ARG A 198 -21.13 -25.01 -7.88
N TYR A 199 -20.04 -25.43 -7.22
CA TYR A 199 -19.32 -26.64 -7.56
C TYR A 199 -20.20 -27.89 -7.59
N LYS A 200 -21.03 -28.13 -6.57
CA LYS A 200 -21.92 -29.30 -6.49
C LYS A 200 -22.93 -29.35 -7.66
N ILE A 201 -23.43 -28.20 -8.09
CA ILE A 201 -24.35 -28.13 -9.23
C ILE A 201 -23.60 -28.46 -10.52
N ARG A 202 -22.42 -27.89 -10.74
CA ARG A 202 -21.61 -28.15 -11.92
C ARG A 202 -21.13 -29.60 -11.99
N LYS A 203 -20.85 -30.23 -10.83
CA LYS A 203 -20.50 -31.64 -10.75
C LYS A 203 -21.70 -32.53 -11.12
N ARG A 204 -22.88 -32.26 -10.57
CA ARG A 204 -24.13 -32.96 -10.94
C ARG A 204 -24.42 -32.81 -12.44
N ASN A 205 -24.30 -31.63 -13.00
CA ASN A 205 -24.49 -31.42 -14.44
C ASN A 205 -23.60 -32.33 -15.30
N LEU A 206 -22.35 -32.56 -14.85
CA LEU A 206 -21.46 -33.50 -15.55
C LEU A 206 -21.93 -34.92 -15.43
N GLU A 207 -22.31 -35.36 -14.24
CA GLU A 207 -22.84 -36.72 -13.99
C GLU A 207 -24.11 -36.97 -14.80
N ASP A 208 -25.03 -36.01 -14.83
CA ASP A 208 -26.27 -36.09 -15.60
C ASP A 208 -26.02 -36.15 -17.12
N GLU A 209 -25.04 -35.33 -17.63
CA GLU A 209 -24.69 -35.36 -19.04
C GLU A 209 -23.99 -36.65 -19.45
N ILE A 210 -23.13 -37.22 -18.61
CA ILE A 210 -22.51 -38.54 -18.84
C ILE A 210 -23.60 -39.60 -18.99
N LYS A 211 -24.55 -39.67 -18.01
CA LYS A 211 -25.67 -40.61 -18.08
C LYS A 211 -26.55 -40.41 -19.32
N ARG A 212 -26.79 -39.16 -19.71
CA ARG A 212 -27.55 -38.85 -20.91
C ARG A 212 -26.87 -39.40 -22.17
N VAL A 213 -25.55 -39.20 -22.30
CA VAL A 213 -24.76 -39.69 -23.44
C VAL A 213 -24.67 -41.22 -23.41
N GLU A 214 -24.48 -41.85 -22.24
CA GLU A 214 -24.47 -43.30 -22.08
C GLU A 214 -25.75 -43.96 -22.56
N ASN A 215 -26.89 -43.31 -22.41
CA ASN A 215 -28.21 -43.82 -22.81
C ASN A 215 -28.66 -43.30 -24.20
N SER A 216 -27.79 -42.58 -24.94
CA SER A 216 -28.11 -42.08 -26.27
C SER A 216 -27.61 -43.02 -27.38
N ASP A 217 -28.25 -42.95 -28.54
CA ASP A 217 -27.83 -43.63 -29.77
C ASP A 217 -26.99 -42.74 -30.69
N GLU A 218 -26.27 -41.75 -30.11
CA GLU A 218 -25.45 -40.80 -30.89
C GLU A 218 -24.22 -41.49 -31.52
N ASP A 219 -23.98 -41.30 -32.81
CA ASP A 219 -22.88 -41.92 -33.58
C ASP A 219 -21.49 -41.63 -32.96
N ASN A 220 -21.31 -40.52 -32.21
CA ASN A 220 -20.06 -40.12 -31.61
C ASN A 220 -20.02 -40.28 -30.08
N LYS A 221 -20.85 -41.14 -29.54
CA LYS A 221 -21.04 -41.45 -28.09
C LYS A 221 -19.71 -41.70 -27.36
N GLU A 222 -18.90 -42.60 -27.85
CA GLU A 222 -17.64 -43.00 -27.23
C GLU A 222 -16.69 -41.79 -27.09
N ARG A 223 -16.54 -40.98 -28.16
CA ARG A 223 -15.72 -39.79 -28.16
C ARG A 223 -16.23 -38.72 -27.18
N LYS A 224 -17.57 -38.56 -27.09
CA LYS A 224 -18.18 -37.63 -26.13
C LYS A 224 -17.94 -38.07 -24.70
N LEU A 225 -18.11 -39.37 -24.40
CA LEU A 225 -17.84 -39.92 -23.08
C LEU A 225 -16.36 -39.75 -22.69
N GLU A 226 -15.43 -40.00 -23.63
CA GLU A 226 -14.00 -39.74 -23.37
C GLU A 226 -13.72 -38.29 -22.99
N ILE A 227 -14.35 -37.31 -23.68
CA ILE A 227 -14.21 -35.87 -23.38
C ILE A 227 -14.86 -35.51 -22.04
N LEU A 228 -16.03 -36.05 -21.73
CA LEU A 228 -16.74 -35.80 -20.47
C LEU A 228 -15.99 -36.34 -19.27
N ASN A 229 -15.49 -37.58 -19.37
CA ASN A 229 -14.75 -38.26 -18.30
C ASN A 229 -13.41 -37.59 -17.96
N LYS A 230 -12.88 -36.72 -18.85
CA LYS A 230 -11.69 -35.86 -18.57
C LYS A 230 -12.02 -34.57 -17.83
N LYS A 231 -13.29 -34.28 -17.57
CA LYS A 231 -13.72 -33.04 -16.89
C LYS A 231 -14.03 -33.30 -15.43
N ASP A 232 -13.81 -32.32 -14.58
CA ASP A 232 -14.19 -32.35 -13.16
C ASP A 232 -15.60 -31.80 -12.94
N THR A 233 -16.03 -30.86 -13.80
CA THR A 233 -17.37 -30.25 -13.74
C THR A 233 -17.89 -29.86 -15.11
N LEU A 234 -19.21 -29.66 -15.23
CA LEU A 234 -19.86 -29.15 -16.45
C LEU A 234 -20.71 -27.91 -16.12
N GLY A 235 -20.57 -26.89 -16.96
CA GLY A 235 -21.33 -25.64 -16.85
C GLY A 235 -20.46 -24.42 -16.53
N ARG A 236 -21.09 -23.23 -16.63
CA ARG A 236 -20.40 -21.96 -16.43
C ARG A 236 -20.18 -21.67 -14.97
N ILE A 237 -19.01 -21.13 -14.61
CA ILE A 237 -18.68 -20.64 -13.26
C ILE A 237 -19.55 -19.42 -12.93
N GLY A 238 -19.87 -18.62 -13.93
CA GLY A 238 -20.71 -17.43 -13.80
C GLY A 238 -19.94 -16.14 -13.45
N TYR A 239 -18.62 -16.22 -13.36
CA TYR A 239 -17.72 -15.10 -13.17
C TYR A 239 -16.63 -15.17 -14.22
N ASP A 240 -16.14 -14.02 -14.69
CA ASP A 240 -14.98 -13.87 -15.58
C ASP A 240 -13.71 -13.49 -14.82
N SER A 241 -13.88 -12.90 -13.64
CA SER A 241 -12.79 -12.50 -12.76
C SER A 241 -13.13 -12.73 -11.28
N ILE A 242 -12.10 -12.99 -10.47
CA ILE A 242 -12.20 -13.16 -9.02
C ILE A 242 -11.13 -12.29 -8.36
N ILE A 243 -11.57 -11.31 -7.58
CA ILE A 243 -10.70 -10.53 -6.70
C ILE A 243 -10.63 -11.25 -5.36
N ILE A 244 -9.44 -11.62 -4.93
CA ILE A 244 -9.16 -12.26 -3.64
C ILE A 244 -8.53 -11.21 -2.73
N ALA A 245 -9.32 -10.64 -1.81
CA ALA A 245 -8.85 -9.60 -0.89
C ALA A 245 -8.15 -10.23 0.31
N ASP A 246 -7.09 -11.00 0.08
CA ASP A 246 -6.31 -11.66 1.12
C ASP A 246 -4.81 -11.67 0.80
N PHE A 247 -4.00 -12.14 1.76
CA PHE A 247 -2.54 -12.07 1.72
C PHE A 247 -1.91 -13.39 2.18
N ASN A 248 -0.65 -13.60 1.79
CA ASN A 248 0.20 -14.67 2.28
C ASN A 248 -0.45 -16.08 2.19
N GLU A 249 -0.32 -16.89 3.23
CA GLU A 249 -0.85 -18.26 3.28
C GLU A 249 -2.39 -18.33 3.12
N SER A 250 -3.10 -17.28 3.56
CA SER A 250 -4.56 -17.21 3.38
C SER A 250 -4.93 -17.06 1.91
N LEU A 251 -4.19 -16.26 1.13
CA LEU A 251 -4.36 -16.17 -0.33
C LEU A 251 -4.11 -17.53 -1.00
N LYS A 252 -3.05 -18.25 -0.61
CA LYS A 252 -2.75 -19.60 -1.12
C LYS A 252 -3.89 -20.58 -0.83
N SER A 253 -4.43 -20.54 0.39
CA SER A 253 -5.56 -21.42 0.78
C SER A 253 -6.81 -21.15 -0.05
N VAL A 254 -7.11 -19.86 -0.34
CA VAL A 254 -8.26 -19.51 -1.20
C VAL A 254 -8.04 -19.97 -2.63
N THR A 255 -6.86 -19.72 -3.21
CA THR A 255 -6.54 -20.17 -4.58
C THR A 255 -6.58 -21.68 -4.70
N THR A 256 -6.05 -22.42 -3.74
CA THR A 256 -6.15 -23.90 -3.68
C THR A 256 -7.60 -24.37 -3.63
N SER A 257 -8.45 -23.73 -2.81
CA SER A 257 -9.87 -24.07 -2.73
C SER A 257 -10.62 -23.76 -4.05
N LEU A 258 -10.24 -22.68 -4.76
CA LEU A 258 -10.78 -22.38 -6.09
C LEU A 258 -10.39 -23.48 -7.09
N LEU A 259 -9.12 -23.89 -7.12
CA LEU A 259 -8.63 -24.96 -7.99
C LEU A 259 -9.36 -26.28 -7.70
N TYR A 260 -9.53 -26.63 -6.44
CA TYR A 260 -10.29 -27.81 -6.02
C TYR A 260 -11.72 -27.80 -6.57
N THR A 261 -12.34 -26.62 -6.69
CA THR A 261 -13.69 -26.48 -7.26
C THR A 261 -13.71 -26.33 -8.77
N ASP A 262 -12.64 -26.72 -9.47
CA ASP A 262 -12.48 -26.58 -10.93
C ASP A 262 -12.63 -25.14 -11.42
N VAL A 263 -12.17 -24.18 -10.60
CA VAL A 263 -12.02 -22.77 -10.96
C VAL A 263 -10.53 -22.44 -11.05
N SER A 264 -10.02 -22.37 -12.25
CA SER A 264 -8.60 -22.14 -12.48
C SER A 264 -8.36 -20.76 -13.12
N PRO A 265 -7.15 -20.20 -12.98
CA PRO A 265 -6.80 -18.92 -13.59
C PRO A 265 -6.76 -18.96 -15.13
N LYS A 266 -6.85 -20.15 -15.73
CA LYS A 266 -7.06 -20.34 -17.18
C LYS A 266 -8.51 -20.11 -17.62
N LYS A 267 -9.46 -20.29 -16.69
CA LYS A 267 -10.91 -20.14 -16.93
C LYS A 267 -11.45 -18.78 -16.46
N VAL A 268 -10.86 -18.20 -15.41
CA VAL A 268 -11.33 -17.00 -14.73
C VAL A 268 -10.11 -16.20 -14.30
N ALA A 269 -10.07 -14.89 -14.54
CA ALA A 269 -8.95 -14.05 -14.15
C ALA A 269 -8.82 -13.98 -12.61
N PHE A 270 -7.68 -14.39 -12.06
CA PHE A 270 -7.38 -14.25 -10.63
C PHE A 270 -6.66 -12.93 -10.38
N ILE A 271 -7.19 -12.17 -9.43
CA ILE A 271 -6.65 -10.86 -9.03
C ILE A 271 -6.51 -10.86 -7.51
N SER A 272 -5.35 -10.42 -7.01
CA SER A 272 -5.14 -10.21 -5.57
C SER A 272 -4.87 -8.75 -5.24
N LEU A 273 -4.83 -8.43 -3.95
CA LEU A 273 -4.30 -7.16 -3.46
C LEU A 273 -2.77 -7.13 -3.58
N ASN A 274 -2.14 -6.00 -3.20
CA ASN A 274 -0.69 -5.84 -3.24
C ASN A 274 0.05 -6.90 -2.42
N GLN A 275 0.96 -7.63 -3.06
CA GLN A 275 1.75 -8.71 -2.46
C GLN A 275 3.25 -8.37 -2.36
N TRP A 276 3.64 -7.13 -2.57
CA TRP A 276 5.01 -6.62 -2.42
C TRP A 276 6.11 -7.42 -3.14
N PHE A 277 5.77 -8.10 -4.26
CA PHE A 277 6.70 -8.94 -5.04
C PHE A 277 7.27 -10.12 -4.24
N ASP A 278 6.51 -10.69 -3.31
CA ASP A 278 6.91 -11.89 -2.58
C ASP A 278 7.00 -13.10 -3.52
N GLU A 279 8.22 -13.45 -3.92
CA GLU A 279 8.49 -14.55 -4.84
C GLU A 279 8.07 -15.90 -4.25
N THR A 280 8.05 -16.06 -2.93
CA THR A 280 7.65 -17.32 -2.29
C THR A 280 6.17 -17.60 -2.51
N LEU A 281 5.35 -16.55 -2.49
CA LEU A 281 3.92 -16.65 -2.76
C LEU A 281 3.64 -17.08 -4.20
N PHE A 282 4.47 -16.65 -5.15
CA PHE A 282 4.27 -16.86 -6.58
C PHE A 282 5.07 -18.03 -7.18
N ARG A 283 5.72 -18.85 -6.36
CA ARG A 283 6.38 -20.08 -6.83
C ARG A 283 5.37 -21.18 -7.20
N GLU A 284 4.18 -21.13 -6.64
CA GLU A 284 3.14 -22.14 -6.93
C GLU A 284 2.49 -21.86 -8.29
N LYS A 285 2.88 -22.66 -9.30
CA LYS A 285 2.45 -22.47 -10.69
C LYS A 285 0.96 -22.75 -10.92
N THR A 286 0.33 -23.55 -10.06
CA THR A 286 -1.08 -23.95 -10.22
C THR A 286 -2.06 -22.79 -10.05
N SER A 287 -1.73 -21.80 -9.24
CA SER A 287 -2.51 -20.58 -9.03
C SER A 287 -2.19 -19.43 -10.01
N GLN A 288 -1.35 -19.70 -11.00
CA GLN A 288 -0.97 -18.72 -12.02
C GLN A 288 -1.70 -18.94 -13.35
N PRO A 289 -1.94 -17.88 -14.13
CA PRO A 289 -1.58 -16.49 -13.87
C PRO A 289 -2.42 -15.83 -12.77
N ILE A 290 -1.79 -14.98 -11.94
CA ILE A 290 -2.47 -14.12 -10.98
C ILE A 290 -1.99 -12.68 -11.16
N ALA A 291 -2.92 -11.73 -11.10
CA ALA A 291 -2.63 -10.31 -11.30
C ALA A 291 -2.81 -9.52 -10.00
N PHE A 292 -2.06 -8.43 -9.83
CA PHE A 292 -2.14 -7.60 -8.64
C PHE A 292 -1.57 -6.19 -8.85
N PRO A 293 -2.09 -5.18 -8.14
CA PRO A 293 -1.51 -3.84 -8.11
C PRO A 293 -0.32 -3.77 -7.14
N SER A 294 0.71 -3.03 -7.50
CA SER A 294 1.84 -2.74 -6.60
C SER A 294 2.56 -1.45 -7.00
N ILE A 295 3.56 -1.08 -6.21
CA ILE A 295 4.48 0.02 -6.52
C ILE A 295 5.32 -0.31 -7.77
N ASN A 296 6.12 0.66 -8.24
CA ASN A 296 7.03 0.41 -9.36
C ASN A 296 8.10 -0.61 -8.98
N ARG A 297 8.07 -1.78 -9.63
CA ARG A 297 8.97 -2.91 -9.33
C ARG A 297 10.43 -2.57 -9.58
N GLU A 298 10.76 -1.97 -10.71
CA GLU A 298 12.14 -1.66 -11.11
C GLU A 298 12.78 -0.70 -10.12
N ASN A 299 12.07 0.37 -9.78
CA ASN A 299 12.52 1.35 -8.80
C ASN A 299 12.66 0.72 -7.40
N TYR A 300 11.73 -0.14 -6.99
CA TYR A 300 11.80 -0.83 -5.70
C TYR A 300 13.06 -1.71 -5.59
N PHE A 301 13.36 -2.48 -6.62
CA PHE A 301 14.56 -3.33 -6.62
C PHE A 301 15.85 -2.49 -6.69
N SER A 302 15.87 -1.41 -7.48
CA SER A 302 17.00 -0.47 -7.50
C SER A 302 17.24 0.15 -6.12
N PHE A 303 16.19 0.64 -5.46
CA PHE A 303 16.28 1.16 -4.09
C PHE A 303 16.79 0.10 -3.10
N ARG A 304 16.26 -1.12 -3.17
CA ARG A 304 16.70 -2.23 -2.33
C ARG A 304 18.19 -2.54 -2.51
N ASP A 305 18.65 -2.56 -3.75
CA ASP A 305 20.05 -2.86 -4.07
C ASP A 305 20.98 -1.73 -3.60
N ASP A 306 20.60 -0.48 -3.73
CA ASP A 306 21.37 0.68 -3.20
C ASP A 306 21.37 0.70 -1.67
N TYR A 307 20.25 0.40 -1.04
CA TYR A 307 20.15 0.25 0.40
C TYR A 307 21.10 -0.87 0.90
N LYS A 308 21.08 -2.04 0.23
CA LYS A 308 21.93 -3.19 0.58
C LYS A 308 23.41 -2.88 0.43
N LYS A 309 23.83 -2.12 -0.58
CA LYS A 309 25.23 -1.69 -0.74
C LYS A 309 25.74 -0.86 0.46
N ILE A 310 24.87 -0.05 1.05
CA ILE A 310 25.24 0.87 2.14
C ILE A 310 25.14 0.21 3.51
N TYR A 311 24.07 -0.57 3.75
CA TYR A 311 23.77 -1.13 5.07
C TYR A 311 24.05 -2.65 5.19
N ASN A 312 24.43 -3.31 4.10
CA ASN A 312 24.67 -4.76 4.02
C ASN A 312 23.47 -5.63 4.44
N GLU A 313 22.27 -5.08 4.37
CA GLU A 313 20.99 -5.75 4.67
C GLU A 313 19.89 -5.29 3.70
N SER A 314 18.79 -6.01 3.64
CA SER A 314 17.65 -5.62 2.81
C SER A 314 16.67 -4.76 3.63
N PRO A 315 16.07 -3.70 3.03
CA PRO A 315 15.07 -2.91 3.72
C PRO A 315 13.79 -3.72 3.98
N SER A 316 13.04 -3.34 5.01
CA SER A 316 11.65 -3.78 5.13
C SER A 316 10.83 -3.29 3.93
N GLN A 317 9.75 -3.99 3.60
CA GLN A 317 8.91 -3.64 2.45
C GLN A 317 8.40 -2.19 2.48
N ILE A 318 8.11 -1.67 3.68
CA ILE A 318 7.62 -0.30 3.86
C ILE A 318 8.76 0.74 3.98
N GLY A 319 10.02 0.32 4.04
CA GLY A 319 11.18 1.22 4.13
C GLY A 319 11.24 2.24 2.99
N ILE A 320 10.91 1.80 1.76
CA ILE A 320 10.87 2.68 0.59
C ILE A 320 9.91 3.88 0.77
N LEU A 321 8.82 3.69 1.54
CA LEU A 321 7.89 4.78 1.84
C LEU A 321 8.54 5.85 2.73
N GLY A 322 9.43 5.45 3.66
CA GLY A 322 10.20 6.40 4.47
C GLY A 322 11.09 7.31 3.61
N TYR A 323 11.74 6.72 2.61
CA TYR A 323 12.53 7.48 1.63
C TYR A 323 11.65 8.46 0.83
N ASP A 324 10.48 8.03 0.36
CA ASP A 324 9.59 8.86 -0.43
C ASP A 324 8.91 9.96 0.42
N LEU A 325 8.57 9.66 1.69
CA LEU A 325 7.92 10.63 2.58
C LEU A 325 8.84 11.80 2.92
N ILE A 326 10.13 11.57 3.17
CA ILE A 326 11.05 12.68 3.40
C ILE A 326 11.26 13.51 2.14
N GLY A 327 11.29 12.86 0.97
CA GLY A 327 11.34 13.55 -0.32
C GLY A 327 10.09 14.39 -0.58
N LEU A 328 8.92 13.87 -0.25
CA LEU A 328 7.64 14.58 -0.34
C LEU A 328 7.61 15.81 0.57
N ILE A 329 7.97 15.65 1.85
CA ILE A 329 8.00 16.76 2.80
C ILE A 329 8.94 17.86 2.29
N TYR A 330 10.13 17.48 1.84
CA TYR A 330 11.08 18.46 1.28
C TYR A 330 10.52 19.18 0.06
N TYR A 331 9.89 18.46 -0.88
CA TYR A 331 9.24 19.06 -2.04
C TYR A 331 8.17 20.08 -1.66
N LEU A 332 7.31 19.73 -0.69
CA LEU A 332 6.24 20.61 -0.23
C LEU A 332 6.79 21.84 0.52
N LEU A 333 7.82 21.67 1.34
CA LEU A 333 8.50 22.76 2.04
C LEU A 333 9.18 23.72 1.05
N LEU A 334 9.87 23.20 0.01
CA LEU A 334 10.42 24.03 -1.07
C LEU A 334 9.35 24.84 -1.78
N LYS A 335 8.21 24.23 -2.07
CA LYS A 335 7.09 24.90 -2.75
C LYS A 335 6.45 25.97 -1.89
N ASN A 336 6.60 25.90 -0.57
CA ASN A 336 6.01 26.79 0.41
C ASN A 336 7.07 27.63 1.16
N ASP A 337 8.21 27.89 0.53
CA ASP A 337 9.33 28.69 1.07
C ASP A 337 9.81 28.26 2.47
N PHE A 338 9.67 26.96 2.78
CA PHE A 338 9.91 26.32 4.09
C PHE A 338 8.97 26.78 5.22
N GLU A 339 7.86 27.42 4.89
CA GLU A 339 6.83 27.69 5.89
C GLU A 339 6.04 26.40 6.23
N VAL A 340 5.97 26.12 7.53
CA VAL A 340 5.15 25.01 8.06
C VAL A 340 3.80 25.54 8.50
N ASN A 341 2.77 25.27 7.70
CA ASN A 341 1.41 25.71 7.97
C ASN A 341 0.40 24.58 7.67
N ASN A 342 -0.85 24.78 8.10
CA ASN A 342 -1.92 23.78 7.95
C ASN A 342 -2.31 23.47 6.49
N LYS A 343 -1.85 24.28 5.52
CA LYS A 343 -2.14 24.08 4.09
C LYS A 343 -1.13 23.16 3.40
N LEU A 344 0.03 22.91 4.00
CA LEU A 344 1.14 22.18 3.39
C LEU A 344 0.71 20.82 2.79
N PHE A 345 -0.22 20.14 3.44
CA PHE A 345 -0.73 18.82 3.02
C PHE A 345 -2.19 18.83 2.55
N THR A 346 -2.83 20.00 2.42
CA THR A 346 -4.25 20.11 2.03
C THR A 346 -4.44 20.37 0.55
N GLU A 347 -3.50 21.06 -0.09
CA GLU A 347 -3.55 21.36 -1.51
C GLU A 347 -3.32 20.12 -2.37
N ASP A 348 -3.95 20.12 -3.53
CA ASP A 348 -3.76 19.06 -4.52
C ASP A 348 -2.33 19.08 -5.05
N ASN A 349 -1.59 18.04 -4.74
CA ASN A 349 -0.22 17.86 -5.18
C ASN A 349 -0.01 16.46 -5.73
N ARG A 350 0.86 16.37 -6.74
CA ARG A 350 1.31 15.12 -7.30
C ARG A 350 2.82 15.00 -7.12
N PHE A 351 3.25 13.92 -6.49
CA PHE A 351 4.66 13.64 -6.23
C PHE A 351 5.08 12.34 -6.92
N LYS A 352 6.25 12.37 -7.58
CA LYS A 352 6.86 11.19 -8.17
C LYS A 352 8.01 10.73 -7.29
N GLY A 353 7.72 9.78 -6.42
CA GLY A 353 8.69 9.10 -5.58
C GLY A 353 9.35 7.91 -6.26
N VAL A 354 10.21 7.22 -5.54
CA VAL A 354 10.85 5.97 -5.96
C VAL A 354 9.83 4.83 -5.98
N SER A 355 8.90 4.77 -5.03
CA SER A 355 7.81 3.78 -5.03
C SER A 355 6.82 3.95 -6.19
N GLY A 356 6.76 5.14 -6.78
CA GLY A 356 5.84 5.47 -7.85
C GLY A 356 5.29 6.88 -7.73
N VAL A 357 4.12 7.11 -8.32
CA VAL A 357 3.42 8.38 -8.23
C VAL A 357 2.34 8.29 -7.16
N PHE A 358 2.24 9.30 -6.32
CA PHE A 358 1.12 9.45 -5.42
C PHE A 358 0.59 10.88 -5.43
N GLU A 359 -0.68 10.99 -5.13
CA GLU A 359 -1.44 12.24 -5.10
C GLU A 359 -1.82 12.56 -3.67
N ILE A 360 -1.62 13.80 -3.28
CA ILE A 360 -2.12 14.33 -2.02
C ILE A 360 -3.34 15.19 -2.36
N ASN A 361 -4.44 14.91 -1.70
CA ASN A 361 -5.68 15.67 -1.85
C ASN A 361 -6.41 15.64 -0.51
N ASN A 362 -6.75 16.82 0.01
CA ASN A 362 -7.48 16.94 1.28
C ASN A 362 -6.92 16.02 2.38
N GLN A 363 -5.64 16.13 2.66
CA GLN A 363 -4.93 15.32 3.67
C GLN A 363 -5.04 13.79 3.46
N LYS A 364 -5.12 13.35 2.22
CA LYS A 364 -5.11 11.93 1.86
C LYS A 364 -4.05 11.65 0.82
N ILE A 365 -3.33 10.56 0.99
CA ILE A 365 -2.37 10.07 -0.01
C ILE A 365 -3.01 8.88 -0.74
N ASN A 366 -3.06 8.98 -2.07
CA ASN A 366 -3.46 7.90 -2.96
C ASN A 366 -2.30 7.56 -3.89
N HIS A 367 -1.90 6.29 -3.90
CA HIS A 367 -0.86 5.81 -4.80
C HIS A 367 -1.43 5.48 -6.18
N ILE A 368 -0.80 5.94 -7.25
CA ILE A 368 -1.08 5.48 -8.61
C ILE A 368 -0.24 4.23 -8.83
N LEU A 369 -0.88 3.08 -8.66
CA LEU A 369 -0.19 1.79 -8.67
C LEU A 369 0.01 1.29 -10.10
N THR A 370 1.13 0.60 -10.30
CA THR A 370 1.41 -0.22 -11.46
C THR A 370 0.71 -1.56 -11.30
N PHE A 371 0.26 -2.16 -12.40
CA PHE A 371 -0.41 -3.46 -12.38
C PHE A 371 0.50 -4.55 -12.96
N TYR A 372 0.61 -5.66 -12.27
CA TYR A 372 1.46 -6.78 -12.62
C TYR A 372 0.67 -8.06 -12.77
N ARG A 373 1.18 -8.98 -13.58
CA ARG A 373 0.73 -10.37 -13.67
C ARG A 373 1.92 -11.28 -13.43
N VAL A 374 1.73 -12.28 -12.60
CA VAL A 374 2.69 -13.37 -12.44
C VAL A 374 2.23 -14.55 -13.27
N GLU A 375 3.11 -15.02 -14.13
CA GLU A 375 2.91 -16.16 -15.01
C GLU A 375 4.24 -16.92 -15.11
N ASP A 376 4.22 -18.23 -14.91
CA ASP A 376 5.40 -19.09 -14.88
C ASP A 376 6.51 -18.59 -13.92
N GLY A 377 6.10 -18.01 -12.78
CA GLY A 377 7.02 -17.45 -11.78
C GLY A 377 7.69 -16.14 -12.18
N LYS A 378 7.27 -15.51 -13.28
CA LYS A 378 7.80 -14.24 -13.76
C LYS A 378 6.79 -13.11 -13.60
N PHE A 379 7.29 -11.97 -13.14
CA PHE A 379 6.49 -10.73 -13.05
C PHE A 379 6.46 -10.01 -14.40
N LYS A 380 5.27 -9.83 -14.94
CA LYS A 380 5.04 -9.05 -16.16
C LYS A 380 4.25 -7.80 -15.81
N LYS A 381 4.80 -6.63 -16.13
CA LYS A 381 4.09 -5.36 -16.01
C LYS A 381 2.98 -5.29 -17.08
N ILE A 382 1.79 -4.86 -16.67
CA ILE A 382 0.63 -4.67 -17.56
C ILE A 382 0.50 -3.19 -17.93
N PHE A 383 0.52 -2.29 -16.93
CA PHE A 383 0.56 -0.83 -17.13
C PHE A 383 1.23 -0.12 -15.96
#